data_07241cefb2e349748b59b64494b7b320
#
_entry.id   07241cefb2e349748b59b64494b7b320
#
_cell.length_a   1.000
_cell.length_b   1.000
_cell.length_c   1.000
_cell.angle_alpha   90.00
_cell.angle_beta   90.00
_cell.angle_gamma   90.00
#
_symmetry.space_group_name_H-M   'P 1'
#
loop_
_entity.id
_entity.type
_entity.pdbx_description
1 polymer ?
#
loop_
_entity_poly.entity_id
_entity_poly.type
_entity_poly.pdbx_seq_one_letter_code
_entity_poly.pdbx_strand_id
1 'polypeptide(L)'
;MIPEKIIMCINQVCLPSDHNYLIHKSMITGESMSDKFNHIFSEIRKSHDSILSPRAFRDENAWRSKEEEQDVMRSRFAVDRDRILYSGAYRRYHGKTQVFSFTNLIDEEMTNRNLHIAYVSQISRTIGKYLGLNTELIEAIALGHDLGHCPFGHDGENALSECCVSAGIGMFHHNIESLHIVDYISRKGSGLNLTFQVRDGIISHDGEVHNTQLKPHTNKTEADIEDFITRKKGGEKVQWMPATLEGCVVRITDTIAYIGQDIEDAIRYNILKREELPKEQVAYLGNTNSQIIETLIKSVIANSYNQDWIAFDQETSDHLLELKRFNYKKIYTDENVKQANSIIYRTMHLMFDKYLDDVTNQNRESKIFKHFLNHKRPEYMDRFSPAEMVRDFIATMTDRYYNEEVKDYMLPWRG
;
A
#
# COMPACT_ATOMS: atom_id res chain seq x y z
N MET A 1 -37.69 -25.98 7.58
CA MET A 1 -37.40 -27.26 6.88
C MET A 1 -36.74 -26.89 5.54
N ILE A 2 -35.42 -27.00 5.47
CA ILE A 2 -34.63 -26.82 4.27
C ILE A 2 -34.34 -28.22 3.73
N PRO A 3 -34.55 -28.50 2.44
CA PRO A 3 -34.42 -29.87 1.92
C PRO A 3 -32.98 -30.34 1.88
N GLU A 4 -32.75 -31.58 2.29
CA GLU A 4 -31.48 -32.32 2.38
C GLU A 4 -30.69 -32.52 1.05
N LYS A 5 -31.03 -31.87 -0.04
CA LYS A 5 -30.40 -32.09 -1.36
C LYS A 5 -29.25 -31.17 -1.74
N ILE A 6 -28.79 -30.27 -0.85
CA ILE A 6 -27.67 -29.33 -1.15
C ILE A 6 -26.31 -29.83 -0.61
N ILE A 7 -26.25 -30.93 0.14
CA ILE A 7 -25.00 -31.44 0.73
C ILE A 7 -24.20 -32.36 -0.21
N MET A 8 -24.69 -32.68 -1.39
CA MET A 8 -24.06 -33.69 -2.27
C MET A 8 -23.15 -33.17 -3.41
N CYS A 9 -22.82 -31.87 -3.46
CA CYS A 9 -21.98 -31.32 -4.54
C CYS A 9 -20.60 -30.79 -4.13
N ILE A 10 -20.13 -31.01 -2.89
CA ILE A 10 -18.80 -30.55 -2.45
C ILE A 10 -17.75 -31.68 -2.40
N ASN A 11 -18.08 -32.90 -2.71
CA ASN A 11 -17.20 -34.08 -2.55
C ASN A 11 -16.54 -34.60 -3.84
N GLN A 12 -16.21 -33.76 -4.81
CA GLN A 12 -15.36 -34.14 -5.95
C GLN A 12 -14.26 -33.13 -6.24
N VAL A 13 -13.39 -32.88 -5.24
CA VAL A 13 -12.01 -32.50 -5.50
C VAL A 13 -11.18 -33.78 -5.36
N CYS A 14 -10.67 -34.30 -6.46
CA CYS A 14 -9.73 -35.41 -6.46
C CYS A 14 -8.48 -35.02 -5.69
N LEU A 15 -8.42 -35.37 -4.41
CA LEU A 15 -7.18 -35.39 -3.64
C LEU A 15 -6.39 -36.64 -4.04
N PRO A 16 -5.04 -36.58 -4.09
CA PRO A 16 -4.23 -37.75 -4.32
C PRO A 16 -4.56 -38.84 -3.27
N SER A 17 -4.49 -40.12 -3.66
CA SER A 17 -4.89 -41.30 -2.87
C SER A 17 -4.24 -41.38 -1.49
N ASP A 18 -3.10 -40.74 -1.27
CA ASP A 18 -2.35 -40.78 -0.03
C ASP A 18 -2.95 -39.90 1.10
N HIS A 19 -3.68 -38.83 0.73
CA HIS A 19 -4.35 -37.94 1.71
C HIS A 19 -5.51 -38.65 2.45
N ASN A 20 -6.25 -39.51 1.76
CA ASN A 20 -7.34 -40.27 2.37
C ASN A 20 -6.85 -41.32 3.40
N TYR A 21 -5.63 -41.84 3.23
CA TYR A 21 -5.03 -42.80 4.14
C TYR A 21 -4.64 -42.16 5.49
N LEU A 22 -4.16 -40.93 5.48
CA LEU A 22 -3.78 -40.19 6.69
C LEU A 22 -5.00 -39.77 7.53
N ILE A 23 -6.07 -39.30 6.89
CA ILE A 23 -7.32 -38.95 7.60
C ILE A 23 -7.93 -40.19 8.28
N HIS A 24 -7.88 -41.37 7.66
CA HIS A 24 -8.40 -42.61 8.24
C HIS A 24 -7.53 -43.12 9.42
N LYS A 25 -6.21 -42.86 9.37
CA LYS A 25 -5.28 -43.29 10.42
C LYS A 25 -5.43 -42.44 11.70
N SER A 26 -5.71 -41.14 11.57
CA SER A 26 -5.90 -40.24 12.73
C SER A 26 -7.18 -40.55 13.53
N MET A 27 -8.22 -41.10 12.90
CA MET A 27 -9.45 -41.51 13.60
C MET A 27 -9.25 -42.73 14.52
N ILE A 28 -8.16 -43.49 14.35
CA ILE A 28 -7.89 -44.71 15.11
C ILE A 28 -6.97 -44.42 16.30
N THR A 29 -6.24 -43.30 16.33
CA THR A 29 -5.17 -43.03 17.32
C THR A 29 -5.61 -42.23 18.54
N GLY A 30 -6.86 -41.81 18.65
CA GLY A 30 -7.34 -41.04 19.81
C GLY A 30 -6.73 -39.61 19.91
N GLU A 31 -6.15 -39.07 18.81
CA GLU A 31 -5.60 -37.72 18.76
C GLU A 31 -6.67 -36.66 19.07
N SER A 32 -6.27 -35.66 19.83
CA SER A 32 -7.14 -34.52 20.11
C SER A 32 -7.48 -33.76 18.82
N MET A 33 -8.60 -33.03 18.82
CA MET A 33 -8.96 -32.16 17.70
C MET A 33 -7.82 -31.16 17.39
N SER A 34 -7.14 -30.66 18.41
CA SER A 34 -5.99 -29.74 18.29
C SER A 34 -4.81 -30.40 17.54
N ASP A 35 -4.48 -31.64 17.86
CA ASP A 35 -3.35 -32.34 17.23
C ASP A 35 -3.62 -32.61 15.75
N LYS A 36 -4.87 -32.95 15.41
CA LYS A 36 -5.28 -33.10 14.01
C LYS A 36 -5.13 -31.80 13.22
N PHE A 37 -5.58 -30.67 13.76
CA PHE A 37 -5.44 -29.40 13.09
C PHE A 37 -3.98 -29.00 12.91
N ASN A 38 -3.15 -29.14 13.95
CA ASN A 38 -1.73 -28.88 13.90
C ASN A 38 -1.02 -29.70 12.81
N HIS A 39 -1.39 -30.99 12.69
CA HIS A 39 -0.84 -31.84 11.64
C HIS A 39 -1.25 -31.37 10.24
N ILE A 40 -2.55 -31.10 10.00
CA ILE A 40 -3.05 -30.62 8.71
C ILE A 40 -2.36 -29.31 8.30
N PHE A 41 -2.26 -28.35 9.22
CA PHE A 41 -1.63 -27.06 8.92
C PHE A 41 -0.13 -27.21 8.62
N SER A 42 0.56 -28.07 9.35
CA SER A 42 1.97 -28.36 9.10
C SER A 42 2.19 -28.95 7.70
N GLU A 43 1.37 -29.92 7.30
CA GLU A 43 1.48 -30.57 5.99
C GLU A 43 1.16 -29.59 4.84
N ILE A 44 0.11 -28.79 4.98
CA ILE A 44 -0.24 -27.76 3.98
C ILE A 44 0.86 -26.72 3.87
N ARG A 45 1.41 -26.25 5.00
CA ARG A 45 2.52 -25.28 4.99
C ARG A 45 3.75 -25.84 4.28
N LYS A 46 4.16 -27.08 4.58
CA LYS A 46 5.27 -27.74 3.87
C LYS A 46 5.01 -27.85 2.37
N SER A 47 3.76 -28.17 1.98
CA SER A 47 3.38 -28.24 0.57
C SER A 47 3.51 -26.87 -0.12
N HIS A 48 3.03 -25.79 0.52
CA HIS A 48 3.19 -24.43 0.00
C HIS A 48 4.66 -24.05 -0.11
N ASP A 49 5.47 -24.33 0.90
CA ASP A 49 6.89 -24.03 0.90
C ASP A 49 7.65 -24.79 -0.20
N SER A 50 7.20 -25.99 -0.54
CA SER A 50 7.86 -26.84 -1.56
C SER A 50 7.74 -26.29 -2.98
N ILE A 51 6.72 -25.47 -3.28
CA ILE A 51 6.51 -24.87 -4.61
C ILE A 51 7.18 -23.50 -4.75
N LEU A 52 7.68 -22.91 -3.65
CA LEU A 52 8.38 -21.63 -3.70
C LEU A 52 9.78 -21.80 -4.30
N SER A 53 10.17 -20.83 -5.11
CA SER A 53 11.53 -20.68 -5.62
C SER A 53 12.55 -20.66 -4.46
N PRO A 54 13.77 -21.19 -4.64
CA PRO A 54 14.86 -20.98 -3.66
C PRO A 54 15.15 -19.50 -3.38
N ARG A 55 14.72 -18.60 -4.25
CA ARG A 55 14.90 -17.13 -4.12
C ARG A 55 13.78 -16.44 -3.35
N ALA A 56 12.66 -17.13 -3.12
CA ALA A 56 11.54 -16.59 -2.37
C ALA A 56 11.92 -16.39 -0.90
N PHE A 57 11.45 -15.30 -0.30
CA PHE A 57 11.63 -15.08 1.12
C PHE A 57 10.73 -16.02 1.93
N ARG A 58 11.32 -16.82 2.82
CA ARG A 58 10.62 -17.82 3.62
C ARG A 58 10.03 -17.23 4.89
N ASP A 59 8.84 -17.71 5.28
CA ASP A 59 8.15 -17.28 6.50
C ASP A 59 8.99 -17.51 7.77
N GLU A 60 9.76 -18.59 7.82
CA GLU A 60 10.64 -18.93 8.93
C GLU A 60 11.73 -17.90 9.19
N ASN A 61 12.16 -17.16 8.16
CA ASN A 61 13.16 -16.10 8.23
C ASN A 61 12.56 -14.72 8.56
N ALA A 62 11.25 -14.62 8.66
CA ALA A 62 10.58 -13.37 9.02
C ALA A 62 10.76 -13.08 10.51
N TRP A 63 10.97 -11.81 10.86
CA TRP A 63 11.11 -11.38 12.24
C TRP A 63 10.34 -10.09 12.52
N ARG A 64 10.01 -9.86 13.80
CA ARG A 64 9.28 -8.71 14.32
C ARG A 64 10.09 -8.02 15.41
N SER A 65 9.89 -6.72 15.58
CA SER A 65 10.52 -5.98 16.68
C SER A 65 10.05 -6.42 18.07
N LYS A 66 8.80 -6.90 18.17
CA LYS A 66 8.26 -7.51 19.39
C LYS A 66 7.93 -8.97 19.09
N GLU A 67 8.57 -9.89 19.81
CA GLU A 67 8.25 -11.31 19.69
C GLU A 67 6.80 -11.60 20.06
N GLU A 68 6.18 -12.49 19.33
CA GLU A 68 4.82 -12.96 19.55
C GLU A 68 4.77 -14.47 19.31
N GLU A 69 3.87 -15.14 19.99
CA GLU A 69 3.56 -16.53 19.71
C GLU A 69 3.11 -16.69 18.24
N GLN A 70 3.68 -17.67 17.56
CA GLN A 70 3.38 -17.91 16.16
C GLN A 70 1.95 -18.47 16.02
N ASP A 71 1.18 -17.90 15.12
CA ASP A 71 -0.13 -18.41 14.74
C ASP A 71 0.01 -19.81 14.12
N VAL A 72 -0.79 -20.76 14.60
CA VAL A 72 -0.72 -22.16 14.14
C VAL A 72 -1.21 -22.31 12.70
N MET A 73 -2.23 -21.52 12.33
CA MET A 73 -2.94 -21.65 11.06
C MET A 73 -2.35 -20.73 9.97
N ARG A 74 -1.91 -19.52 10.33
CA ARG A 74 -1.46 -18.49 9.41
C ARG A 74 0.06 -18.33 9.45
N SER A 75 0.66 -18.06 8.29
CA SER A 75 2.05 -17.58 8.22
C SER A 75 2.18 -16.20 8.89
N ARG A 76 3.41 -15.78 9.21
CA ARG A 76 3.68 -14.44 9.74
C ARG A 76 3.21 -13.34 8.77
N PHE A 77 3.36 -13.57 7.46
CA PHE A 77 2.93 -12.63 6.42
C PHE A 77 1.41 -12.60 6.26
N ALA A 78 0.72 -13.73 6.37
CA ALA A 78 -0.74 -13.78 6.40
C ALA A 78 -1.31 -13.03 7.61
N VAL A 79 -0.66 -13.15 8.78
CA VAL A 79 -1.03 -12.35 9.97
C VAL A 79 -0.81 -10.86 9.74
N ASP A 80 0.28 -10.46 9.08
CA ASP A 80 0.55 -9.05 8.75
C ASP A 80 -0.47 -8.49 7.78
N ARG A 81 -0.77 -9.23 6.72
CA ARG A 81 -1.84 -8.90 5.78
C ARG A 81 -3.17 -8.64 6.50
N ASP A 82 -3.57 -9.55 7.38
CA ASP A 82 -4.82 -9.42 8.12
C ASP A 82 -4.79 -8.20 9.06
N ARG A 83 -3.67 -7.92 9.72
CA ARG A 83 -3.48 -6.72 10.56
C ARG A 83 -3.63 -5.43 9.78
N ILE A 84 -3.10 -5.39 8.56
CA ILE A 84 -3.24 -4.23 7.66
C ILE A 84 -4.69 -4.11 7.22
N LEU A 85 -5.28 -5.19 6.69
CA LEU A 85 -6.63 -5.22 6.13
C LEU A 85 -7.70 -4.81 7.15
N TYR A 86 -7.58 -5.27 8.40
CA TYR A 86 -8.51 -4.90 9.47
C TYR A 86 -8.21 -3.56 10.15
N SER A 87 -7.15 -2.85 9.74
CA SER A 87 -6.81 -1.56 10.32
C SER A 87 -7.78 -0.45 9.92
N GLY A 88 -7.89 0.58 10.77
CA GLY A 88 -8.64 1.79 10.40
C GLY A 88 -8.00 2.56 9.25
N ALA A 89 -6.67 2.43 9.06
CA ALA A 89 -5.95 3.06 7.97
C ALA A 89 -6.38 2.49 6.62
N TYR A 90 -6.45 1.17 6.50
CA TYR A 90 -6.90 0.50 5.28
C TYR A 90 -8.32 0.91 4.87
N ARG A 91 -9.23 0.99 5.85
CA ARG A 91 -10.61 1.44 5.59
C ARG A 91 -10.71 2.85 5.03
N ARG A 92 -9.74 3.74 5.33
CA ARG A 92 -9.72 5.12 4.83
C ARG A 92 -9.31 5.24 3.37
N TYR A 93 -8.70 4.22 2.75
CA TYR A 93 -8.41 4.22 1.32
C TYR A 93 -9.63 4.52 0.45
N HIS A 94 -10.80 4.04 0.86
CA HIS A 94 -12.05 4.27 0.13
C HIS A 94 -12.38 5.76 -0.06
N GLY A 95 -11.98 6.61 0.87
CA GLY A 95 -12.25 8.05 0.83
C GLY A 95 -11.05 8.91 0.43
N LYS A 96 -10.00 8.32 -0.18
CA LYS A 96 -8.82 9.05 -0.65
C LYS A 96 -8.70 8.97 -2.16
N THR A 97 -8.44 10.13 -2.75
CA THR A 97 -8.21 10.29 -4.20
C THR A 97 -6.94 9.57 -4.65
N GLN A 98 -6.95 9.02 -5.87
CA GLN A 98 -5.76 8.53 -6.55
C GLN A 98 -5.06 9.66 -7.32
N VAL A 99 -5.69 10.26 -8.33
CA VAL A 99 -5.10 11.31 -9.17
C VAL A 99 -5.94 12.59 -9.20
N PHE A 100 -7.25 12.50 -9.36
CA PHE A 100 -8.14 13.65 -9.61
C PHE A 100 -8.89 14.08 -8.36
N SER A 101 -8.31 14.99 -7.57
CA SER A 101 -8.72 15.32 -6.20
C SER A 101 -10.14 15.90 -6.02
N PHE A 102 -10.73 16.51 -7.07
CA PHE A 102 -12.04 17.17 -6.95
C PHE A 102 -13.19 16.45 -7.67
N THR A 103 -12.88 15.40 -8.37
CA THR A 103 -13.85 14.66 -9.20
C THR A 103 -14.51 13.51 -8.47
N ASN A 104 -13.89 12.95 -7.44
CA ASN A 104 -14.42 11.85 -6.62
C ASN A 104 -15.74 12.16 -5.90
N LEU A 105 -16.12 13.43 -5.83
CA LEU A 105 -17.41 13.84 -5.28
C LEU A 105 -18.58 13.68 -6.28
N ILE A 106 -18.28 13.41 -7.55
CA ILE A 106 -19.27 13.45 -8.64
C ILE A 106 -19.42 12.08 -9.33
N ASP A 107 -18.37 11.25 -9.37
CA ASP A 107 -18.39 9.97 -10.09
C ASP A 107 -17.84 8.82 -9.23
N GLU A 108 -18.72 7.91 -8.81
CA GLU A 108 -18.37 6.74 -8.01
C GLU A 108 -17.59 5.67 -8.79
N GLU A 109 -17.52 5.77 -10.12
CA GLU A 109 -16.78 4.83 -10.98
C GLU A 109 -15.29 5.19 -11.14
N MET A 110 -14.85 6.32 -10.59
CA MET A 110 -13.45 6.73 -10.67
C MET A 110 -12.54 5.91 -9.77
N THR A 111 -11.30 5.77 -10.24
CA THR A 111 -10.27 5.08 -9.47
C THR A 111 -9.98 5.84 -8.18
N ASN A 112 -10.30 5.22 -7.08
CA ASN A 112 -9.88 5.65 -5.76
C ASN A 112 -8.68 4.79 -5.28
N ARG A 113 -8.08 5.21 -4.18
CA ARG A 113 -6.89 4.53 -3.65
C ARG A 113 -7.15 3.07 -3.25
N ASN A 114 -8.34 2.74 -2.81
CA ASN A 114 -8.72 1.35 -2.50
C ASN A 114 -8.71 0.45 -3.76
N LEU A 115 -9.19 0.96 -4.88
CA LEU A 115 -9.18 0.23 -6.15
C LEU A 115 -7.76 0.07 -6.69
N HIS A 116 -6.92 1.13 -6.62
CA HIS A 116 -5.50 1.05 -6.96
C HIS A 116 -4.77 -0.04 -6.16
N ILE A 117 -4.94 -0.06 -4.83
CA ILE A 117 -4.35 -1.08 -3.95
C ILE A 117 -4.78 -2.49 -4.35
N ALA A 118 -6.05 -2.68 -4.72
CA ALA A 118 -6.54 -3.97 -5.22
C ALA A 118 -5.84 -4.38 -6.53
N TYR A 119 -5.61 -3.45 -7.45
CA TYR A 119 -4.88 -3.70 -8.69
C TYR A 119 -3.40 -4.05 -8.41
N VAL A 120 -2.71 -3.26 -7.59
CA VAL A 120 -1.32 -3.56 -7.20
C VAL A 120 -1.23 -4.95 -6.57
N SER A 121 -2.11 -5.28 -5.63
CA SER A 121 -2.12 -6.59 -4.97
C SER A 121 -2.36 -7.73 -5.97
N GLN A 122 -3.35 -7.60 -6.86
CA GLN A 122 -3.69 -8.63 -7.85
C GLN A 122 -2.55 -8.85 -8.84
N ILE A 123 -1.99 -7.77 -9.41
CA ILE A 123 -0.91 -7.84 -10.40
C ILE A 123 0.37 -8.39 -9.77
N SER A 124 0.76 -7.87 -8.61
CA SER A 124 1.97 -8.34 -7.88
C SER A 124 1.90 -9.82 -7.56
N ARG A 125 0.75 -10.31 -7.08
CA ARG A 125 0.55 -11.74 -6.77
C ARG A 125 0.59 -12.60 -8.04
N THR A 126 0.09 -12.08 -9.17
CA THR A 126 0.20 -12.78 -10.46
C THR A 126 1.66 -12.93 -10.85
N ILE A 127 2.46 -11.86 -10.84
CA ILE A 127 3.90 -11.90 -11.12
C ILE A 127 4.60 -12.84 -10.14
N GLY A 128 4.37 -12.65 -8.83
CA GLY A 128 4.98 -13.47 -7.78
C GLY A 128 4.71 -14.97 -7.94
N LYS A 129 3.47 -15.34 -8.31
CA LYS A 129 3.11 -16.74 -8.57
C LYS A 129 3.93 -17.35 -9.72
N TYR A 130 4.10 -16.63 -10.84
CA TYR A 130 4.89 -17.13 -11.98
C TYR A 130 6.39 -17.17 -11.68
N LEU A 131 6.89 -16.30 -10.80
CA LEU A 131 8.28 -16.32 -10.36
C LEU A 131 8.55 -17.28 -9.18
N GLY A 132 7.51 -17.92 -8.64
CA GLY A 132 7.60 -18.80 -7.48
C GLY A 132 7.94 -18.05 -6.19
N LEU A 133 7.59 -16.76 -6.07
CA LEU A 133 7.84 -15.92 -4.89
C LEU A 133 6.73 -16.07 -3.84
N ASN A 134 6.99 -15.58 -2.64
CA ASN A 134 6.04 -15.63 -1.52
C ASN A 134 4.89 -14.63 -1.73
N THR A 135 3.76 -15.12 -2.21
CA THR A 135 2.59 -14.29 -2.53
C THR A 135 1.89 -13.70 -1.30
N GLU A 136 2.06 -14.28 -0.11
CA GLU A 136 1.52 -13.69 1.13
C GLU A 136 2.33 -12.47 1.57
N LEU A 137 3.67 -12.52 1.43
CA LEU A 137 4.53 -11.36 1.65
C LEU A 137 4.22 -10.25 0.64
N ILE A 138 4.09 -10.59 -0.64
CA ILE A 138 3.69 -9.66 -1.70
C ILE A 138 2.37 -8.98 -1.36
N GLU A 139 1.34 -9.74 -0.97
CA GLU A 139 0.03 -9.20 -0.65
C GLU A 139 0.07 -8.28 0.56
N ALA A 140 0.78 -8.66 1.62
CA ALA A 140 0.91 -7.82 2.82
C ALA A 140 1.58 -6.47 2.50
N ILE A 141 2.67 -6.47 1.70
CA ILE A 141 3.33 -5.24 1.27
C ILE A 141 2.39 -4.40 0.40
N ALA A 142 1.74 -5.02 -0.61
CA ALA A 142 0.85 -4.33 -1.53
C ALA A 142 -0.34 -3.67 -0.83
N LEU A 143 -0.93 -4.31 0.19
CA LEU A 143 -2.03 -3.73 0.96
C LEU A 143 -1.59 -2.56 1.85
N GLY A 144 -0.32 -2.53 2.25
CA GLY A 144 0.21 -1.55 3.19
C GLY A 144 0.94 -0.37 2.57
N HIS A 145 1.36 -0.44 1.29
CA HIS A 145 2.34 0.49 0.73
C HIS A 145 1.89 1.96 0.77
N ASP A 146 0.64 2.23 0.47
CA ASP A 146 0.07 3.57 0.29
C ASP A 146 -0.71 4.13 1.50
N LEU A 147 -0.68 3.46 2.68
CA LEU A 147 -1.46 3.84 3.87
C LEU A 147 -1.22 5.30 4.30
N GLY A 148 -0.04 5.83 4.01
CA GLY A 148 0.43 7.14 4.43
C GLY A 148 0.02 8.31 3.56
N HIS A 149 -0.65 8.11 2.44
CA HIS A 149 -1.12 9.24 1.66
C HIS A 149 -2.09 10.11 2.46
N CYS A 150 -1.84 11.42 2.45
CA CYS A 150 -2.74 12.40 3.02
C CYS A 150 -3.92 12.71 2.07
N PRO A 151 -4.90 13.54 2.44
CA PRO A 151 -5.92 14.02 1.51
C PRO A 151 -5.32 14.68 0.27
N PHE A 152 -5.95 14.48 -0.88
CA PHE A 152 -5.60 15.06 -2.19
C PHE A 152 -4.29 14.54 -2.81
N GLY A 153 -3.88 13.32 -2.48
CA GLY A 153 -2.72 12.67 -3.12
C GLY A 153 -1.43 13.49 -3.05
N HIS A 154 -0.70 13.62 -4.16
CA HIS A 154 0.58 14.31 -4.20
C HIS A 154 0.50 15.84 -3.98
N ASP A 155 -0.60 16.48 -4.39
CA ASP A 155 -0.77 17.90 -4.13
C ASP A 155 -0.94 18.18 -2.64
N GLY A 156 -1.71 17.34 -1.96
CA GLY A 156 -1.82 17.37 -0.50
C GLY A 156 -0.52 17.02 0.20
N GLU A 157 0.24 16.04 -0.31
CA GLU A 157 1.55 15.65 0.20
C GLU A 157 2.55 16.82 0.16
N ASN A 158 2.63 17.51 -0.98
CA ASN A 158 3.49 18.67 -1.12
C ASN A 158 3.09 19.79 -0.15
N ALA A 159 1.80 20.11 -0.06
CA ALA A 159 1.29 21.14 0.85
C ALA A 159 1.53 20.78 2.33
N LEU A 160 1.28 19.52 2.72
CA LEU A 160 1.54 19.07 4.09
C LEU A 160 3.04 19.02 4.41
N SER A 161 3.88 18.70 3.41
CA SER A 161 5.34 18.72 3.55
C SER A 161 5.85 20.13 3.85
N GLU A 162 5.33 21.17 3.18
CA GLU A 162 5.67 22.57 3.49
C GLU A 162 5.30 22.94 4.93
N CYS A 163 4.12 22.54 5.41
CA CYS A 163 3.70 22.74 6.79
C CYS A 163 4.66 22.05 7.77
N CYS A 164 5.02 20.79 7.50
CA CYS A 164 5.93 20.02 8.34
C CYS A 164 7.33 20.64 8.41
N VAL A 165 7.88 21.10 7.29
CA VAL A 165 9.17 21.79 7.23
C VAL A 165 9.11 23.10 8.02
N SER A 166 8.05 23.88 7.85
CA SER A 166 7.84 25.14 8.59
C SER A 166 7.73 24.92 10.11
N ALA A 167 7.16 23.81 10.51
CA ALA A 167 7.05 23.40 11.93
C ALA A 167 8.33 22.70 12.47
N GLY A 168 9.38 22.54 11.65
CA GLY A 168 10.66 21.97 12.07
C GLY A 168 10.68 20.45 12.26
N ILE A 169 9.68 19.71 11.73
CA ILE A 169 9.59 18.25 11.85
C ILE A 169 10.05 17.48 10.60
N GLY A 170 10.68 18.17 9.66
CA GLY A 170 11.19 17.62 8.42
C GLY A 170 10.14 17.44 7.33
N MET A 171 10.55 16.96 6.15
CA MET A 171 9.65 16.78 5.01
C MET A 171 8.66 15.63 5.26
N PHE A 172 7.44 15.80 4.76
CA PHE A 172 6.45 14.73 4.72
C PHE A 172 6.65 13.89 3.44
N HIS A 173 6.60 12.58 3.58
CA HIS A 173 6.64 11.61 2.49
C HIS A 173 5.64 10.49 2.76
N HIS A 174 4.77 10.19 1.81
CA HIS A 174 3.71 9.20 2.00
C HIS A 174 4.24 7.79 2.32
N ASN A 175 5.37 7.37 1.75
CA ASN A 175 5.96 6.06 2.03
C ASN A 175 6.52 5.97 3.47
N ILE A 176 7.12 7.04 3.99
CA ILE A 176 7.53 7.13 5.40
C ILE A 176 6.29 7.14 6.30
N GLU A 177 5.27 7.90 5.93
CA GLU A 177 4.03 7.96 6.69
C GLU A 177 3.27 6.63 6.66
N SER A 178 3.36 5.84 5.56
CA SER A 178 2.81 4.48 5.50
C SER A 178 3.41 3.59 6.59
N LEU A 179 4.73 3.63 6.74
CA LEU A 179 5.42 2.93 7.82
C LEU A 179 5.05 3.51 9.19
N HIS A 180 4.99 4.83 9.32
CA HIS A 180 4.62 5.50 10.58
C HIS A 180 3.22 5.10 11.05
N ILE A 181 2.26 4.98 10.14
CA ILE A 181 0.90 4.55 10.45
C ILE A 181 0.87 3.13 11.01
N VAL A 182 1.61 2.20 10.41
CA VAL A 182 1.62 0.81 10.89
C VAL A 182 2.42 0.63 12.18
N ASP A 183 3.44 1.43 12.41
CA ASP A 183 4.32 1.33 13.58
C ASP A 183 3.79 2.11 14.79
N TYR A 184 3.15 3.28 14.58
CA TYR A 184 2.87 4.21 15.68
C TYR A 184 1.43 4.73 15.75
N ILE A 185 0.67 4.79 14.65
CA ILE A 185 -0.69 5.36 14.67
C ILE A 185 -1.76 4.30 14.92
N SER A 186 -1.60 3.13 14.31
CA SER A 186 -2.56 2.01 14.38
C SER A 186 -2.73 1.48 15.81
N ARG A 187 -3.84 0.78 16.08
CA ARG A 187 -4.15 0.20 17.40
C ARG A 187 -4.01 1.18 18.55
N LYS A 188 -4.58 2.38 18.40
CA LYS A 188 -4.55 3.46 19.41
C LYS A 188 -3.13 3.95 19.74
N GLY A 189 -2.19 3.82 18.83
CA GLY A 189 -0.81 4.26 19.02
C GLY A 189 0.20 3.18 19.38
N SER A 190 -0.20 1.90 19.48
CA SER A 190 0.73 0.79 19.79
C SER A 190 1.32 0.10 18.57
N GLY A 191 0.87 0.45 17.36
CA GLY A 191 1.32 -0.13 16.12
C GLY A 191 0.77 -1.54 15.83
N LEU A 192 1.03 -2.04 14.63
CA LEU A 192 0.56 -3.35 14.17
C LEU A 192 1.55 -4.47 14.47
N ASN A 193 2.80 -4.16 14.81
CA ASN A 193 3.89 -5.10 14.99
C ASN A 193 4.05 -6.01 13.77
N LEU A 194 4.22 -5.41 12.59
CA LEU A 194 4.45 -6.14 11.34
C LEU A 194 5.88 -6.69 11.29
N THR A 195 6.10 -7.70 10.45
CA THR A 195 7.44 -8.20 10.18
C THR A 195 8.31 -7.14 9.51
N PHE A 196 9.62 -7.23 9.71
CA PHE A 196 10.59 -6.33 9.09
C PHE A 196 10.42 -6.31 7.57
N GLN A 197 10.23 -7.46 6.95
CA GLN A 197 10.11 -7.60 5.50
C GLN A 197 8.89 -6.87 4.93
N VAL A 198 7.77 -6.91 5.62
CA VAL A 198 6.57 -6.15 5.24
C VAL A 198 6.81 -4.66 5.44
N ARG A 199 7.40 -4.24 6.56
CA ARG A 199 7.73 -2.84 6.86
C ARG A 199 8.74 -2.26 5.87
N ASP A 200 9.79 -3.02 5.54
CA ASP A 200 10.78 -2.63 4.52
C ASP A 200 10.12 -2.52 3.14
N GLY A 201 9.28 -3.47 2.77
CA GLY A 201 8.53 -3.42 1.52
C GLY A 201 7.62 -2.19 1.43
N ILE A 202 6.91 -1.86 2.52
CA ILE A 202 6.04 -0.67 2.60
C ILE A 202 6.84 0.62 2.38
N ILE A 203 7.96 0.81 3.08
CA ILE A 203 8.74 2.05 2.96
C ILE A 203 9.54 2.13 1.66
N SER A 204 9.80 1.00 1.02
CA SER A 204 10.59 0.89 -0.19
C SER A 204 9.81 1.20 -1.47
N HIS A 205 8.48 1.29 -1.42
CA HIS A 205 7.73 1.64 -2.60
C HIS A 205 8.04 3.10 -2.97
N ASP A 206 8.31 3.31 -4.22
CA ASP A 206 8.57 4.61 -4.85
C ASP A 206 8.36 4.40 -6.34
N GLY A 207 7.10 4.10 -6.69
CA GLY A 207 6.68 3.73 -8.04
C GLY A 207 6.83 4.87 -9.05
N GLU A 208 7.02 6.10 -8.57
CA GLU A 208 7.25 7.26 -9.43
C GLU A 208 8.64 7.22 -10.07
N VAL A 209 9.63 6.67 -9.38
CA VAL A 209 10.98 6.49 -9.92
C VAL A 209 10.98 5.36 -10.94
N HIS A 210 11.34 5.71 -12.18
CA HIS A 210 11.48 4.72 -13.23
C HIS A 210 12.68 3.82 -12.98
N ASN A 211 12.45 2.50 -13.00
CA ASN A 211 13.49 1.49 -12.85
C ASN A 211 13.32 0.42 -13.92
N THR A 212 14.35 0.18 -14.72
CA THR A 212 14.40 -0.96 -15.63
C THR A 212 14.62 -2.25 -14.87
N GLN A 213 15.44 -2.22 -13.82
CA GLN A 213 15.80 -3.37 -12.98
C GLN A 213 15.84 -2.97 -11.51
N LEU A 214 15.30 -3.85 -10.65
CA LEU A 214 15.36 -3.73 -9.20
C LEU A 214 16.08 -4.97 -8.63
N LYS A 215 17.16 -4.75 -7.90
CA LYS A 215 17.87 -5.79 -7.16
C LYS A 215 17.67 -5.60 -5.66
N PRO A 216 17.28 -6.63 -4.89
CA PRO A 216 17.09 -6.51 -3.46
C PRO A 216 18.39 -6.11 -2.73
N HIS A 217 18.26 -5.29 -1.68
CA HIS A 217 19.33 -5.02 -0.72
C HIS A 217 19.04 -5.81 0.56
N THR A 218 19.58 -7.02 0.65
CA THR A 218 19.14 -8.06 1.60
C THR A 218 19.63 -7.85 3.06
N ASN A 219 20.72 -7.11 3.27
CA ASN A 219 21.36 -7.01 4.61
C ASN A 219 20.96 -5.71 5.32
N LYS A 220 19.65 -5.45 5.44
CA LYS A 220 19.13 -4.27 6.12
C LYS A 220 18.68 -4.58 7.54
N THR A 221 18.79 -3.58 8.40
CA THR A 221 18.39 -3.59 9.81
C THR A 221 17.38 -2.48 10.13
N GLU A 222 16.85 -2.45 11.35
CA GLU A 222 16.02 -1.34 11.83
C GLU A 222 16.77 0.00 11.81
N ALA A 223 18.08 -0.02 12.14
CA ALA A 223 18.89 1.20 12.12
C ALA A 223 19.01 1.79 10.70
N ASP A 224 19.05 0.96 9.67
CA ASP A 224 19.08 1.42 8.28
C ASP A 224 17.75 2.10 7.88
N ILE A 225 16.61 1.58 8.36
CA ILE A 225 15.30 2.22 8.16
C ILE A 225 15.27 3.59 8.85
N GLU A 226 15.75 3.68 10.08
CA GLU A 226 15.79 4.94 10.85
C GLU A 226 16.71 5.98 10.19
N ASP A 227 17.88 5.57 9.71
CA ASP A 227 18.81 6.43 8.95
C ASP A 227 18.16 6.94 7.66
N PHE A 228 17.54 6.05 6.89
CA PHE A 228 16.81 6.42 5.67
C PHE A 228 15.71 7.46 5.96
N ILE A 229 14.88 7.23 6.98
CA ILE A 229 13.81 8.14 7.37
C ILE A 229 14.39 9.52 7.72
N THR A 230 15.43 9.54 8.54
CA THR A 230 16.07 10.78 9.00
C THR A 230 16.62 11.59 7.83
N ARG A 231 17.37 10.96 6.94
CA ARG A 231 17.98 11.61 5.79
C ARG A 231 16.93 12.09 4.77
N LYS A 232 15.93 11.26 4.48
CA LYS A 232 14.86 11.61 3.53
C LYS A 232 14.00 12.77 4.08
N LYS A 233 13.64 12.76 5.37
CA LYS A 233 12.95 13.88 6.04
C LYS A 233 13.81 15.16 6.08
N GLY A 234 15.12 15.02 6.08
CA GLY A 234 16.08 16.13 5.95
C GLY A 234 16.24 16.67 4.52
N GLY A 235 15.55 16.12 3.53
CA GLY A 235 15.58 16.56 2.13
C GLY A 235 16.68 15.91 1.29
N GLU A 236 17.38 14.89 1.80
CA GLU A 236 18.37 14.17 1.01
C GLU A 236 17.71 13.26 -0.04
N LYS A 237 18.29 13.21 -1.24
CA LYS A 237 17.90 12.25 -2.27
C LYS A 237 18.54 10.89 -1.99
N VAL A 238 17.89 10.10 -1.16
CA VAL A 238 18.35 8.76 -0.78
C VAL A 238 17.60 7.71 -1.60
N GLN A 239 18.34 6.81 -2.25
CA GLN A 239 17.75 5.63 -2.87
C GLN A 239 17.59 4.53 -1.82
N TRP A 240 16.42 3.91 -1.81
CA TRP A 240 16.11 2.79 -0.92
C TRP A 240 15.54 1.63 -1.73
N MET A 241 16.27 0.50 -1.78
CA MET A 241 15.83 -0.70 -2.50
C MET A 241 15.15 -1.66 -1.52
N PRO A 242 14.12 -2.40 -1.93
CA PRO A 242 13.49 -3.42 -1.09
C PRO A 242 14.51 -4.48 -0.62
N ALA A 243 14.29 -5.07 0.55
CA ALA A 243 15.14 -6.14 1.07
C ALA A 243 14.87 -7.50 0.40
N THR A 244 13.74 -7.67 -0.27
CA THR A 244 13.28 -8.93 -0.85
C THR A 244 12.87 -8.76 -2.31
N LEU A 245 12.88 -9.85 -3.07
CA LEU A 245 12.33 -9.87 -4.43
C LEU A 245 10.84 -9.56 -4.44
N GLU A 246 10.13 -10.00 -3.42
CA GLU A 246 8.70 -9.71 -3.21
C GLU A 246 8.44 -8.20 -3.11
N GLY A 247 9.27 -7.48 -2.35
CA GLY A 247 9.21 -6.02 -2.27
C GLY A 247 9.55 -5.36 -3.61
N CYS A 248 10.52 -5.90 -4.37
CA CYS A 248 10.83 -5.43 -5.72
C CYS A 248 9.65 -5.63 -6.68
N VAL A 249 8.94 -6.76 -6.59
CA VAL A 249 7.71 -6.99 -7.37
C VAL A 249 6.66 -5.96 -7.07
N VAL A 250 6.38 -5.67 -5.79
CA VAL A 250 5.35 -4.67 -5.43
C VAL A 250 5.74 -3.29 -5.95
N ARG A 251 7.00 -2.87 -5.79
CA ARG A 251 7.49 -1.57 -6.24
C ARG A 251 7.37 -1.38 -7.76
N ILE A 252 7.71 -2.40 -8.57
CA ILE A 252 7.58 -2.30 -10.03
C ILE A 252 6.11 -2.34 -10.46
N THR A 253 5.29 -3.11 -9.74
CA THR A 253 3.87 -3.29 -10.02
C THR A 253 3.06 -2.04 -9.75
N ASP A 254 3.44 -1.22 -8.80
CA ASP A 254 2.79 0.05 -8.53
C ASP A 254 2.69 0.89 -9.82
N THR A 255 3.82 1.05 -10.55
CA THR A 255 3.80 1.69 -11.88
C THR A 255 2.90 0.97 -12.89
N ILE A 256 2.92 -0.37 -12.93
CA ILE A 256 2.09 -1.14 -13.87
C ILE A 256 0.61 -0.90 -13.61
N ALA A 257 0.23 -0.77 -12.34
CA ALA A 257 -1.16 -0.62 -11.93
C ALA A 257 -1.76 0.74 -12.29
N TYR A 258 -0.98 1.83 -12.21
CA TYR A 258 -1.53 3.17 -12.46
C TYR A 258 -1.37 3.65 -13.89
N ILE A 259 -0.30 3.26 -14.60
CA ILE A 259 0.10 3.91 -15.86
C ILE A 259 -0.99 3.92 -16.95
N GLY A 260 -1.69 2.81 -17.12
CA GLY A 260 -2.79 2.69 -18.09
C GLY A 260 -4.13 3.13 -17.49
N GLN A 261 -4.32 2.96 -16.17
CA GLN A 261 -5.55 3.36 -15.50
C GLN A 261 -5.74 4.88 -15.50
N ASP A 262 -4.67 5.64 -15.25
CA ASP A 262 -4.70 7.10 -15.28
C ASP A 262 -5.06 7.64 -16.67
N ILE A 263 -4.67 6.92 -17.75
CA ILE A 263 -5.10 7.23 -19.12
C ILE A 263 -6.61 7.02 -19.28
N GLU A 264 -7.15 5.89 -18.81
CA GLU A 264 -8.58 5.60 -18.90
C GLU A 264 -9.40 6.65 -18.11
N ASP A 265 -8.93 7.01 -16.93
CA ASP A 265 -9.57 8.03 -16.10
C ASP A 265 -9.50 9.42 -16.76
N ALA A 266 -8.35 9.80 -17.33
CA ALA A 266 -8.19 11.06 -18.06
C ALA A 266 -9.10 11.14 -19.31
N ILE A 267 -9.30 10.03 -20.02
CA ILE A 267 -10.22 9.96 -21.16
C ILE A 267 -11.67 10.12 -20.68
N ARG A 268 -12.04 9.48 -19.59
CA ARG A 268 -13.38 9.59 -18.99
C ARG A 268 -13.73 11.03 -18.60
N TYR A 269 -12.73 11.79 -18.12
CA TYR A 269 -12.91 13.20 -17.78
C TYR A 269 -12.75 14.18 -18.95
N ASN A 270 -12.59 13.69 -20.17
CA ASN A 270 -12.32 14.51 -21.35
C ASN A 270 -11.06 15.40 -21.24
N ILE A 271 -10.10 15.04 -20.39
CA ILE A 271 -8.79 15.64 -20.31
C ILE A 271 -7.92 15.18 -21.47
N LEU A 272 -8.10 13.93 -21.89
CA LEU A 272 -7.33 13.27 -22.94
C LEU A 272 -8.27 12.56 -23.90
N LYS A 273 -7.94 12.52 -25.21
CA LYS A 273 -8.61 11.67 -26.19
C LYS A 273 -7.72 10.48 -26.53
N ARG A 274 -8.33 9.33 -26.81
CA ARG A 274 -7.60 8.09 -27.16
C ARG A 274 -6.66 8.29 -28.36
N GLU A 275 -7.05 9.09 -29.33
CA GLU A 275 -6.28 9.39 -30.52
C GLU A 275 -5.02 10.24 -30.29
N GLU A 276 -4.93 10.90 -29.10
CA GLU A 276 -3.77 11.70 -28.71
C GLU A 276 -2.65 10.84 -28.08
N LEU A 277 -2.92 9.57 -27.79
CA LEU A 277 -1.91 8.66 -27.25
C LEU A 277 -0.73 8.50 -28.24
N PRO A 278 0.50 8.40 -27.72
CA PRO A 278 1.68 8.30 -28.59
C PRO A 278 1.67 6.97 -29.36
N LYS A 279 1.70 7.08 -30.67
CA LYS A 279 1.47 5.94 -31.60
C LYS A 279 2.45 4.79 -31.41
N GLU A 280 3.72 5.08 -31.16
CA GLU A 280 4.75 4.07 -30.93
C GLU A 280 4.49 3.27 -29.64
N GLN A 281 4.14 3.96 -28.56
CA GLN A 281 3.82 3.33 -27.27
C GLN A 281 2.55 2.50 -27.37
N VAL A 282 1.52 2.99 -28.08
CA VAL A 282 0.29 2.24 -28.33
C VAL A 282 0.57 0.98 -29.15
N ALA A 283 1.41 1.07 -30.19
CA ALA A 283 1.75 -0.09 -31.02
C ALA A 283 2.52 -1.18 -30.25
N TYR A 284 3.35 -0.79 -29.29
CA TYR A 284 4.19 -1.70 -28.51
C TYR A 284 3.49 -2.18 -27.23
N LEU A 285 3.02 -1.26 -26.38
CA LEU A 285 2.44 -1.57 -25.07
C LEU A 285 0.97 -1.97 -25.14
N GLY A 286 0.24 -1.46 -26.12
CA GLY A 286 -1.20 -1.63 -26.27
C GLY A 286 -1.98 -0.32 -26.16
N ASN A 287 -3.26 -0.35 -26.56
CA ASN A 287 -4.16 0.82 -26.64
C ASN A 287 -5.17 0.89 -25.48
N THR A 288 -5.22 -0.12 -24.62
CA THR A 288 -6.12 -0.19 -23.46
C THR A 288 -5.33 -0.54 -22.20
N ASN A 289 -5.87 -0.16 -21.04
CA ASN A 289 -5.26 -0.51 -19.75
C ASN A 289 -4.93 -2.02 -19.66
N SER A 290 -5.86 -2.88 -20.07
CA SER A 290 -5.64 -4.34 -20.03
C SER A 290 -4.46 -4.79 -20.89
N GLN A 291 -4.31 -4.25 -22.13
CA GLN A 291 -3.20 -4.59 -23.02
C GLN A 291 -1.86 -4.10 -22.46
N ILE A 292 -1.83 -2.87 -21.93
CA ILE A 292 -0.62 -2.30 -21.31
C ILE A 292 -0.18 -3.17 -20.12
N ILE A 293 -1.11 -3.51 -19.21
CA ILE A 293 -0.83 -4.38 -18.06
C ILE A 293 -0.30 -5.74 -18.52
N GLU A 294 -0.94 -6.37 -19.52
CA GLU A 294 -0.54 -7.67 -20.02
C GLU A 294 0.89 -7.65 -20.59
N THR A 295 1.22 -6.64 -21.41
CA THR A 295 2.55 -6.47 -21.99
C THR A 295 3.61 -6.30 -20.90
N LEU A 296 3.36 -5.42 -19.91
CA LEU A 296 4.28 -5.15 -18.83
C LEU A 296 4.49 -6.37 -17.91
N ILE A 297 3.42 -7.10 -17.56
CA ILE A 297 3.52 -8.34 -16.78
C ILE A 297 4.36 -9.40 -17.51
N LYS A 298 4.14 -9.60 -18.82
CA LYS A 298 4.89 -10.55 -19.62
C LYS A 298 6.38 -10.22 -19.65
N SER A 299 6.72 -8.95 -19.86
CA SER A 299 8.11 -8.49 -19.83
C SER A 299 8.75 -8.75 -18.46
N VAL A 300 8.10 -8.36 -17.35
CA VAL A 300 8.64 -8.60 -15.99
C VAL A 300 8.87 -10.09 -15.75
N ILE A 301 7.90 -10.96 -16.06
CA ILE A 301 8.04 -12.40 -15.81
C ILE A 301 9.18 -12.97 -16.65
N ALA A 302 9.26 -12.65 -17.95
CA ALA A 302 10.28 -13.18 -18.84
C ALA A 302 11.71 -12.79 -18.42
N ASN A 303 11.89 -11.56 -17.92
CA ASN A 303 13.22 -11.04 -17.58
C ASN A 303 13.62 -11.24 -16.11
N SER A 304 12.67 -11.73 -15.27
CA SER A 304 12.92 -11.98 -13.84
C SER A 304 12.91 -13.46 -13.46
N TYR A 305 12.44 -14.34 -14.36
CA TYR A 305 12.34 -15.77 -14.05
C TYR A 305 13.73 -16.38 -13.75
N ASN A 306 13.89 -16.97 -12.59
CA ASN A 306 15.15 -17.51 -12.08
C ASN A 306 16.30 -16.49 -11.94
N GLN A 307 15.99 -15.20 -11.82
CA GLN A 307 16.97 -14.14 -11.60
C GLN A 307 16.94 -13.65 -10.14
N ASP A 308 18.03 -12.98 -9.71
CA ASP A 308 18.16 -12.33 -8.39
C ASP A 308 17.73 -10.85 -8.44
N TRP A 309 16.89 -10.50 -9.43
CA TRP A 309 16.32 -9.18 -9.66
C TRP A 309 14.94 -9.28 -10.28
N ILE A 310 14.21 -8.16 -10.25
CA ILE A 310 12.96 -7.96 -10.97
C ILE A 310 13.22 -6.91 -12.05
N ALA A 311 12.91 -7.20 -13.30
CA ALA A 311 13.26 -6.33 -14.43
C ALA A 311 12.26 -6.40 -15.59
N PHE A 312 12.14 -5.28 -16.30
CA PHE A 312 11.70 -5.27 -17.70
C PHE A 312 12.87 -5.58 -18.64
N ASP A 313 12.59 -5.97 -19.88
CA ASP A 313 13.56 -5.80 -20.95
C ASP A 313 13.73 -4.31 -21.28
N GLN A 314 14.83 -3.97 -21.96
CA GLN A 314 15.17 -2.57 -22.21
C GLN A 314 14.14 -1.87 -23.09
N GLU A 315 13.64 -2.53 -24.13
CA GLU A 315 12.66 -1.96 -25.07
C GLU A 315 11.34 -1.64 -24.37
N THR A 316 10.82 -2.60 -23.59
CA THR A 316 9.62 -2.39 -22.76
C THR A 316 9.83 -1.23 -21.76
N SER A 317 11.00 -1.16 -21.12
CA SER A 317 11.34 -0.11 -20.17
C SER A 317 11.36 1.28 -20.83
N ASP A 318 11.93 1.37 -22.05
CA ASP A 318 12.00 2.63 -22.79
C ASP A 318 10.61 3.11 -23.21
N HIS A 319 9.77 2.22 -23.74
CA HIS A 319 8.39 2.56 -24.07
C HIS A 319 7.55 2.96 -22.84
N LEU A 320 7.75 2.27 -21.72
CA LEU A 320 7.09 2.64 -20.46
C LEU A 320 7.54 4.03 -19.96
N LEU A 321 8.83 4.34 -20.05
CA LEU A 321 9.36 5.64 -19.65
C LEU A 321 8.75 6.77 -20.50
N GLU A 322 8.65 6.59 -21.81
CA GLU A 322 8.03 7.58 -22.70
C GLU A 322 6.53 7.73 -22.41
N LEU A 323 5.82 6.63 -22.10
CA LEU A 323 4.41 6.71 -21.68
C LEU A 323 4.25 7.44 -20.34
N LYS A 324 5.15 7.22 -19.38
CA LYS A 324 5.19 7.99 -18.10
C LYS A 324 5.40 9.48 -18.36
N ARG A 325 6.32 9.87 -19.26
CA ARG A 325 6.55 11.25 -19.64
C ARG A 325 5.34 11.89 -20.31
N PHE A 326 4.65 11.12 -21.16
CA PHE A 326 3.42 11.57 -21.80
C PHE A 326 2.32 11.83 -20.75
N ASN A 327 2.07 10.87 -19.83
CA ASN A 327 1.09 11.05 -18.75
C ASN A 327 1.43 12.25 -17.88
N TYR A 328 2.70 12.41 -17.52
CA TYR A 328 3.13 13.56 -16.73
C TYR A 328 2.76 14.88 -17.42
N LYS A 329 3.07 15.00 -18.71
CA LYS A 329 2.82 16.23 -19.47
C LYS A 329 1.33 16.48 -19.76
N LYS A 330 0.55 15.43 -20.01
CA LYS A 330 -0.83 15.54 -20.51
C LYS A 330 -1.89 15.40 -19.42
N ILE A 331 -1.57 14.69 -18.35
CA ILE A 331 -2.52 14.38 -17.28
C ILE A 331 -2.15 15.16 -16.02
N TYR A 332 -0.96 14.92 -15.44
CA TYR A 332 -0.63 15.46 -14.10
C TYR A 332 -0.28 16.96 -14.11
N THR A 333 0.07 17.54 -15.25
CA THR A 333 0.34 18.98 -15.38
C THR A 333 -0.77 19.76 -16.10
N ASP A 334 -1.92 19.13 -16.37
CA ASP A 334 -3.08 19.78 -16.96
C ASP A 334 -3.61 20.92 -16.05
N GLU A 335 -3.99 22.05 -16.63
CA GLU A 335 -4.43 23.23 -15.87
C GLU A 335 -5.71 22.96 -15.08
N ASN A 336 -6.63 22.14 -15.60
CA ASN A 336 -7.86 21.77 -14.90
C ASN A 336 -7.56 20.95 -13.65
N VAL A 337 -6.55 20.07 -13.72
CA VAL A 337 -6.07 19.29 -12.56
C VAL A 337 -5.40 20.21 -11.54
N LYS A 338 -4.67 21.24 -12.00
CA LYS A 338 -3.92 22.17 -11.12
C LYS A 338 -4.73 23.31 -10.52
N GLN A 339 -5.91 23.64 -11.04
CA GLN A 339 -6.73 24.75 -10.50
C GLN A 339 -7.00 24.61 -8.99
N ALA A 340 -7.07 23.39 -8.52
CA ALA A 340 -7.30 23.08 -7.13
C ALA A 340 -6.08 23.29 -6.22
N ASN A 341 -4.87 23.26 -6.77
CA ASN A 341 -3.63 23.23 -5.96
C ASN A 341 -3.52 24.46 -5.05
N SER A 342 -3.81 25.66 -5.55
CA SER A 342 -3.73 26.88 -4.74
C SER A 342 -4.71 26.88 -3.55
N ILE A 343 -5.84 26.20 -3.69
CA ILE A 343 -6.83 26.04 -2.61
C ILE A 343 -6.32 25.00 -1.61
N ILE A 344 -5.82 23.86 -2.10
CA ILE A 344 -5.24 22.80 -1.24
C ILE A 344 -4.12 23.38 -0.37
N TYR A 345 -3.17 24.10 -0.98
CA TYR A 345 -2.05 24.70 -0.25
C TYR A 345 -2.52 25.67 0.83
N ARG A 346 -3.39 26.61 0.50
CA ARG A 346 -3.90 27.60 1.48
C ARG A 346 -4.69 26.94 2.61
N THR A 347 -5.55 26.00 2.27
CA THR A 347 -6.35 25.32 3.31
C THR A 347 -5.50 24.38 4.15
N MET A 348 -4.47 23.75 3.58
CA MET A 348 -3.55 22.88 4.32
C MET A 348 -2.80 23.65 5.41
N HIS A 349 -2.22 24.81 5.07
CA HIS A 349 -1.58 25.67 6.05
C HIS A 349 -2.57 26.14 7.11
N LEU A 350 -3.75 26.62 6.69
CA LEU A 350 -4.78 27.07 7.62
C LEU A 350 -5.20 25.99 8.62
N MET A 351 -5.40 24.76 8.15
CA MET A 351 -5.83 23.65 9.01
C MET A 351 -4.68 23.15 9.89
N PHE A 352 -3.46 23.14 9.38
CA PHE A 352 -2.29 22.75 10.16
C PHE A 352 -2.06 23.74 11.30
N ASP A 353 -2.06 25.03 11.05
CA ASP A 353 -1.87 26.08 12.05
C ASP A 353 -2.97 26.04 13.11
N LYS A 354 -4.24 25.91 12.66
CA LYS A 354 -5.39 25.76 13.57
C LYS A 354 -5.21 24.60 14.55
N TYR A 355 -4.90 23.41 14.03
CA TYR A 355 -4.76 22.22 14.89
C TYR A 355 -3.50 22.29 15.76
N LEU A 356 -2.43 22.94 15.27
CA LEU A 356 -1.22 23.15 16.07
C LEU A 356 -1.51 24.07 17.25
N ASP A 357 -2.27 25.14 17.04
CA ASP A 357 -2.75 26.01 18.12
C ASP A 357 -3.64 25.25 19.12
N ASP A 358 -4.62 24.47 18.60
CA ASP A 358 -5.52 23.67 19.44
C ASP A 358 -4.75 22.65 20.33
N VAL A 359 -3.74 21.97 19.78
CA VAL A 359 -2.93 21.00 20.55
C VAL A 359 -2.05 21.72 21.58
N THR A 360 -1.39 22.80 21.16
CA THR A 360 -0.49 23.57 22.03
C THR A 360 -1.25 24.18 23.22
N ASN A 361 -2.43 24.73 22.97
CA ASN A 361 -3.28 25.35 24.00
C ASN A 361 -4.22 24.36 24.71
N GLN A 362 -4.10 23.04 24.43
CA GLN A 362 -4.92 21.99 25.04
C GLN A 362 -6.44 22.19 24.86
N ASN A 363 -6.85 22.69 23.69
CA ASN A 363 -8.26 22.88 23.36
C ASN A 363 -8.96 21.51 23.17
N ARG A 364 -9.42 20.92 24.28
CA ARG A 364 -10.04 19.59 24.30
C ARG A 364 -11.36 19.50 23.53
N GLU A 365 -11.99 20.62 23.21
CA GLU A 365 -13.20 20.69 22.39
C GLU A 365 -12.90 20.56 20.90
N SER A 366 -11.65 20.74 20.48
CA SER A 366 -11.22 20.58 19.09
C SER A 366 -11.40 19.14 18.59
N LYS A 367 -11.70 19.01 17.30
CA LYS A 367 -11.88 17.71 16.63
C LYS A 367 -10.62 16.85 16.62
N ILE A 368 -9.40 17.44 16.63
CA ILE A 368 -8.18 16.66 16.78
C ILE A 368 -8.15 15.87 18.09
N PHE A 369 -8.63 16.45 19.20
CA PHE A 369 -8.77 15.71 20.45
C PHE A 369 -9.93 14.71 20.39
N LYS A 370 -11.11 15.14 19.96
CA LYS A 370 -12.32 14.30 19.98
C LYS A 370 -12.21 13.08 19.06
N HIS A 371 -11.62 13.25 17.87
CA HIS A 371 -11.60 12.21 16.84
C HIS A 371 -10.27 11.46 16.74
N PHE A 372 -9.19 11.95 17.37
CA PHE A 372 -7.88 11.36 17.22
C PHE A 372 -7.14 11.20 18.56
N LEU A 373 -6.74 12.27 19.24
CA LEU A 373 -5.84 12.21 20.40
C LEU A 373 -6.46 11.51 21.61
N ASN A 374 -7.76 11.75 21.92
CA ASN A 374 -8.45 11.08 23.04
C ASN A 374 -8.55 9.55 22.87
N HIS A 375 -8.28 9.04 21.66
CA HIS A 375 -8.26 7.61 21.35
C HIS A 375 -6.86 7.01 21.35
N LYS A 376 -5.82 7.82 21.62
CA LYS A 376 -4.42 7.36 21.67
C LYS A 376 -4.04 6.94 23.08
N ARG A 377 -3.05 6.04 23.14
CA ARG A 377 -2.43 5.64 24.40
C ARG A 377 -1.44 6.72 24.88
N PRO A 378 -1.13 6.79 26.18
CA PRO A 378 -0.17 7.75 26.73
C PRO A 378 1.19 7.70 26.00
N GLU A 379 1.68 6.51 25.65
CA GLU A 379 2.98 6.31 24.99
C GLU A 379 3.07 7.03 23.64
N TYR A 380 1.96 7.16 22.92
CA TYR A 380 1.89 7.94 21.68
C TYR A 380 2.00 9.45 22.00
N MET A 381 1.28 9.91 23.04
CA MET A 381 1.26 11.32 23.42
C MET A 381 2.62 11.80 23.96
N ASP A 382 3.34 10.91 24.65
CA ASP A 382 4.67 11.22 25.20
C ASP A 382 5.77 11.19 24.13
N ARG A 383 5.54 10.47 23.05
CA ARG A 383 6.55 10.24 21.98
C ARG A 383 6.61 11.36 20.98
N PHE A 384 5.47 11.92 20.58
CA PHE A 384 5.36 12.82 19.45
C PHE A 384 5.10 14.26 19.87
N SER A 385 5.74 15.20 19.16
CA SER A 385 5.52 16.64 19.32
C SER A 385 4.10 17.05 18.87
N PRO A 386 3.59 18.20 19.32
CA PRO A 386 2.32 18.75 18.85
C PRO A 386 2.22 18.80 17.30
N ALA A 387 3.29 19.24 16.63
CA ALA A 387 3.33 19.33 15.16
C ALA A 387 3.24 17.96 14.49
N GLU A 388 3.91 16.94 15.04
CA GLU A 388 3.80 15.56 14.54
C GLU A 388 2.41 14.97 14.76
N MET A 389 1.78 15.24 15.90
CA MET A 389 0.39 14.82 16.15
C MET A 389 -0.59 15.45 15.15
N VAL A 390 -0.37 16.71 14.77
CA VAL A 390 -1.18 17.42 13.76
C VAL A 390 -0.95 16.81 12.38
N ARG A 391 0.30 16.57 11.97
CA ARG A 391 0.64 15.85 10.75
C ARG A 391 -0.10 14.54 10.68
N ASP A 392 -0.01 13.71 11.73
CA ASP A 392 -0.64 12.39 11.81
C ASP A 392 -2.16 12.47 11.68
N PHE A 393 -2.77 13.45 12.34
CA PHE A 393 -4.22 13.66 12.26
C PHE A 393 -4.63 14.03 10.84
N ILE A 394 -3.97 15.01 10.21
CA ILE A 394 -4.28 15.43 8.84
C ILE A 394 -4.00 14.29 7.85
N ALA A 395 -2.85 13.62 7.94
CA ALA A 395 -2.51 12.50 7.07
C ALA A 395 -3.52 11.34 7.15
N THR A 396 -4.19 11.17 8.30
CA THR A 396 -5.21 10.14 8.46
C THR A 396 -6.62 10.55 8.03
N MET A 397 -6.85 11.77 7.57
CA MET A 397 -8.15 12.20 7.05
C MET A 397 -8.44 11.60 5.67
N THR A 398 -9.72 11.45 5.35
CA THR A 398 -10.19 11.29 3.97
C THR A 398 -10.39 12.67 3.34
N ASP A 399 -10.44 12.74 2.02
CA ASP A 399 -10.66 14.00 1.30
C ASP A 399 -11.98 14.67 1.72
N ARG A 400 -13.02 13.85 1.86
CA ARG A 400 -14.33 14.33 2.32
C ARG A 400 -14.27 14.89 3.74
N TYR A 401 -13.65 14.15 4.67
CA TYR A 401 -13.54 14.61 6.06
C TYR A 401 -12.74 15.92 6.14
N TYR A 402 -11.64 16.02 5.39
CA TYR A 402 -10.85 17.24 5.32
C TYR A 402 -11.68 18.43 4.77
N ASN A 403 -12.42 18.22 3.69
CA ASN A 403 -13.27 19.26 3.12
C ASN A 403 -14.37 19.74 4.07
N GLU A 404 -14.95 18.83 4.85
CA GLU A 404 -15.92 19.17 5.90
C GLU A 404 -15.28 20.00 7.01
N GLU A 405 -14.05 19.67 7.43
CA GLU A 405 -13.28 20.45 8.42
C GLU A 405 -12.97 21.87 7.94
N VAL A 406 -12.50 22.01 6.70
CA VAL A 406 -12.25 23.33 6.09
C VAL A 406 -13.52 24.16 6.02
N LYS A 407 -14.63 23.55 5.60
CA LYS A 407 -15.95 24.21 5.57
C LYS A 407 -16.36 24.72 6.94
N ASP A 408 -16.29 23.87 7.96
CA ASP A 408 -16.72 24.22 9.31
C ASP A 408 -15.87 25.34 9.90
N TYR A 409 -14.58 25.38 9.56
CA TYR A 409 -13.67 26.40 10.03
C TYR A 409 -13.77 27.74 9.29
N MET A 410 -13.99 27.71 7.97
CA MET A 410 -14.00 28.91 7.13
C MET A 410 -15.37 29.62 7.05
N LEU A 411 -16.47 28.90 7.28
CA LEU A 411 -17.79 29.50 7.21
C LEU A 411 -18.18 30.10 8.57
N PRO A 412 -18.72 31.35 8.58
CA PRO A 412 -19.28 31.90 9.79
C PRO A 412 -20.41 30.99 10.29
N TRP A 413 -20.46 30.84 11.60
CA TRP A 413 -21.30 29.94 12.35
C TRP A 413 -22.69 29.69 11.73
N ARG A 414 -23.05 28.44 11.48
CA ARG A 414 -24.42 28.03 11.24
C ARG A 414 -24.99 27.59 12.58
N GLY A 415 -25.75 28.49 13.20
CA GLY A 415 -26.55 28.19 14.39
C GLY A 415 -27.59 27.11 14.16
#